data_9e103b74a582f687aced484432e8aee8
#
_entry.id   9e103b74a582f687aced484432e8aee8
#
_cell.length_a   1.000
_cell.length_b   1.000
_cell.length_c   1.000
_cell.angle_alpha   90.00
_cell.angle_beta   90.00
_cell.angle_gamma   90.00
#
_symmetry.space_group_name_H-M   'P 1'
#
loop_
_entity.id
_entity.type
_entity.pdbx_description
1 polymer ?
#
loop_
_entity_poly.entity_id
_entity_poly.type
_entity_poly.pdbx_seq_one_letter_code
_entity_poly.pdbx_strand_id
1 'polypeptide(L)'
;MNEKKYLKWYNKVGYGSGDIAGNVVYAFLSSFVMIYLTNTVGLNPGIIGTLIAVSKLFDGITDVFFGSLIDKTKSRLGKARPWMLYGYIGCAVTLVAIFAIPADMGEFAQYAWFFIAYTLLNAVFYTANNIAYSALTALVTKNSKERVQMGSYRFIFAFSTSLLIQSLTIGFVEWMGGGAAGWRTVAIIYAVIGLAVNTISVFSVKELPEEELNDGKAAATDEKYSLIDAGKLLFTNKYYVMICVTYILQQIYTAMLNMGIYYMTYILFNENLYGVFSWAINIPLIIA
;
A
#
# COMPACT_ATOMS: atom_id res chain seq x y z
N MET A 1 6.18 3.48 35.02
CA MET A 1 7.57 3.42 34.53
C MET A 1 7.67 4.27 33.27
N ASN A 2 8.61 5.24 33.24
CA ASN A 2 8.88 5.99 32.01
C ASN A 2 9.67 5.09 31.08
N GLU A 3 9.00 4.57 30.04
CA GLU A 3 9.67 3.80 28.97
C GLU A 3 10.70 4.68 28.26
N LYS A 4 11.85 4.09 27.90
CA LYS A 4 12.90 4.78 27.13
C LYS A 4 12.30 5.34 25.84
N LYS A 5 12.58 6.60 25.52
CA LYS A 5 12.20 7.24 24.26
C LYS A 5 13.31 7.03 23.24
N TYR A 6 12.94 6.53 22.07
CA TYR A 6 13.83 6.24 20.94
C TYR A 6 13.71 7.29 19.83
N LEU A 7 12.50 7.85 19.65
CA LEU A 7 12.15 8.66 18.50
C LEU A 7 11.74 10.07 18.91
N LYS A 8 12.24 11.05 18.20
CA LYS A 8 11.75 12.43 18.28
C LYS A 8 10.46 12.57 17.45
N TRP A 9 9.71 13.66 17.67
CA TRP A 9 8.45 13.87 16.97
C TRP A 9 8.60 13.88 15.43
N TYR A 10 9.65 14.52 14.91
CA TYR A 10 9.89 14.60 13.48
C TYR A 10 10.27 13.25 12.86
N ASN A 11 10.87 12.32 13.60
CA ASN A 11 11.12 10.97 13.13
C ASN A 11 9.79 10.22 12.92
N LYS A 12 8.82 10.39 13.84
CA LYS A 12 7.50 9.76 13.77
C LYS A 12 6.68 10.30 12.60
N VAL A 13 6.69 11.63 12.42
CA VAL A 13 6.04 12.29 11.27
C VAL A 13 6.69 11.86 9.96
N GLY A 14 8.02 11.90 9.89
CA GLY A 14 8.76 11.47 8.69
C GLY A 14 8.54 9.99 8.36
N TYR A 15 8.50 9.11 9.36
CA TYR A 15 8.11 7.72 9.14
C TYR A 15 6.67 7.62 8.62
N GLY A 16 5.71 8.27 9.30
CA GLY A 16 4.30 8.24 8.91
C GLY A 16 4.04 8.73 7.48
N SER A 17 4.85 9.69 6.99
CA SER A 17 4.73 10.19 5.62
C SER A 17 4.93 9.11 4.54
N GLY A 18 5.51 7.95 4.87
CA GLY A 18 5.59 6.82 3.95
C GLY A 18 4.23 6.32 3.47
N ASP A 19 3.17 6.52 4.25
CA ASP A 19 1.82 6.21 3.82
C ASP A 19 1.27 7.18 2.75
N ILE A 20 1.86 8.38 2.59
CA ILE A 20 1.60 9.21 1.41
C ILE A 20 2.06 8.47 0.16
N ALA A 21 3.28 7.96 0.18
CA ALA A 21 3.84 7.22 -0.94
C ALA A 21 3.00 5.96 -1.26
N GLY A 22 2.69 5.16 -0.24
CA GLY A 22 1.87 3.96 -0.39
C GLY A 22 0.47 4.26 -0.94
N ASN A 23 -0.20 5.30 -0.44
CA ASN A 23 -1.55 5.65 -0.86
C ASN A 23 -1.60 6.39 -2.20
N VAL A 24 -0.57 7.11 -2.60
CA VAL A 24 -0.45 7.62 -3.97
C VAL A 24 -0.56 6.48 -4.98
N VAL A 25 0.10 5.36 -4.74
CA VAL A 25 -0.02 4.17 -5.60
C VAL A 25 -1.37 3.49 -5.42
N TYR A 26 -1.73 3.16 -4.18
CA TYR A 26 -2.92 2.35 -3.89
C TYR A 26 -4.22 3.05 -4.27
N ALA A 27 -4.42 4.31 -3.84
CA ALA A 27 -5.63 5.05 -4.13
C ALA A 27 -5.76 5.39 -5.63
N PHE A 28 -4.65 5.70 -6.29
CA PHE A 28 -4.67 5.97 -7.72
C PHE A 28 -5.05 4.74 -8.53
N LEU A 29 -4.46 3.57 -8.24
CA LEU A 29 -4.81 2.32 -8.91
C LEU A 29 -6.25 1.91 -8.61
N SER A 30 -6.62 1.83 -7.33
CA SER A 30 -7.93 1.32 -6.95
C SER A 30 -9.09 2.16 -7.48
N SER A 31 -8.91 3.48 -7.58
CA SER A 31 -9.96 4.39 -8.03
C SER A 31 -9.99 4.59 -9.56
N PHE A 32 -8.84 4.55 -10.23
CA PHE A 32 -8.75 5.07 -11.59
C PHE A 32 -8.25 4.08 -12.65
N VAL A 33 -7.63 2.96 -12.26
CA VAL A 33 -7.09 2.01 -13.25
C VAL A 33 -8.19 1.44 -14.16
N MET A 34 -9.35 1.10 -13.59
CA MET A 34 -10.47 0.58 -14.37
C MET A 34 -10.98 1.62 -15.37
N ILE A 35 -11.19 2.88 -14.91
CA ILE A 35 -11.65 3.97 -15.77
C ILE A 35 -10.66 4.24 -16.91
N TYR A 36 -9.36 4.29 -16.60
CA TYR A 36 -8.32 4.45 -17.62
C TYR A 36 -8.35 3.35 -18.67
N LEU A 37 -8.38 2.09 -18.24
CA LEU A 37 -8.33 0.95 -19.14
C LEU A 37 -9.58 0.82 -20.01
N THR A 38 -10.77 1.13 -19.46
CA THR A 38 -12.03 1.02 -20.19
C THR A 38 -12.31 2.23 -21.06
N ASN A 39 -12.17 3.44 -20.52
CA ASN A 39 -12.61 4.66 -21.21
C ASN A 39 -11.51 5.26 -22.09
N THR A 40 -10.23 5.08 -21.73
CA THR A 40 -9.12 5.68 -22.47
C THR A 40 -8.45 4.68 -23.41
N VAL A 41 -8.19 3.45 -22.94
CA VAL A 41 -7.56 2.39 -23.76
C VAL A 41 -8.61 1.62 -24.58
N GLY A 42 -9.84 1.49 -24.07
CA GLY A 42 -10.94 0.81 -24.77
C GLY A 42 -11.03 -0.69 -24.49
N LEU A 43 -10.42 -1.19 -23.42
CA LEU A 43 -10.39 -2.60 -23.06
C LEU A 43 -11.68 -3.06 -22.37
N ASN A 44 -12.00 -4.35 -22.49
CA ASN A 44 -13.20 -4.92 -21.87
C ASN A 44 -13.09 -5.00 -20.34
N PRO A 45 -14.01 -4.37 -19.56
CA PRO A 45 -13.95 -4.33 -18.10
C PRO A 45 -14.04 -5.72 -17.44
N GLY A 46 -14.74 -6.68 -18.04
CA GLY A 46 -14.84 -8.04 -17.51
C GLY A 46 -13.50 -8.78 -17.55
N ILE A 47 -12.75 -8.63 -18.64
CA ILE A 47 -11.40 -9.22 -18.77
C ILE A 47 -10.46 -8.54 -17.79
N ILE A 48 -10.48 -7.20 -17.69
CA ILE A 48 -9.64 -6.45 -16.75
C ILE A 48 -9.92 -6.89 -15.31
N GLY A 49 -11.18 -6.98 -14.92
CA GLY A 49 -11.56 -7.44 -13.57
C GLY A 49 -11.06 -8.85 -13.27
N THR A 50 -11.11 -9.75 -14.24
CA THR A 50 -10.57 -11.12 -14.12
C THR A 50 -9.06 -11.10 -13.94
N LEU A 51 -8.33 -10.30 -14.72
CA LEU A 51 -6.88 -10.17 -14.61
C LEU A 51 -6.46 -9.59 -13.25
N ILE A 52 -7.20 -8.60 -12.75
CA ILE A 52 -6.98 -8.05 -11.40
C ILE A 52 -7.21 -9.13 -10.34
N ALA A 53 -8.30 -9.90 -10.44
CA ALA A 53 -8.61 -10.96 -9.49
C ALA A 53 -7.53 -12.06 -9.50
N VAL A 54 -7.07 -12.48 -10.66
CA VAL A 54 -5.97 -13.45 -10.80
C VAL A 54 -4.66 -12.90 -10.22
N SER A 55 -4.35 -11.62 -10.46
CA SER A 55 -3.17 -10.98 -9.87
C SER A 55 -3.20 -11.01 -8.34
N LYS A 56 -4.38 -10.83 -7.72
CA LYS A 56 -4.53 -10.89 -6.26
C LYS A 56 -4.22 -12.25 -5.63
N LEU A 57 -4.30 -13.34 -6.40
CA LEU A 57 -3.89 -14.65 -5.89
C LEU A 57 -2.38 -14.74 -5.64
N PHE A 58 -1.58 -13.98 -6.38
CA PHE A 58 -0.15 -13.93 -6.16
C PHE A 58 0.25 -13.17 -4.90
N ASP A 59 -0.54 -12.18 -4.47
CA ASP A 59 -0.25 -11.35 -3.29
C ASP A 59 -0.04 -12.24 -2.05
N GLY A 60 -0.94 -13.20 -1.78
CA GLY A 60 -0.83 -14.08 -0.61
C GLY A 60 0.43 -14.95 -0.58
N ILE A 61 0.95 -15.35 -1.74
CA ILE A 61 2.18 -16.15 -1.85
C ILE A 61 3.40 -15.24 -1.64
N THR A 62 3.40 -14.08 -2.27
CA THR A 62 4.52 -13.15 -2.23
C THR A 62 4.67 -12.48 -0.88
N ASP A 63 3.58 -12.27 -0.13
CA ASP A 63 3.60 -11.74 1.24
C ASP A 63 4.49 -12.61 2.16
N VAL A 64 4.28 -13.92 2.16
CA VAL A 64 5.08 -14.85 2.97
C VAL A 64 6.53 -14.88 2.52
N PHE A 65 6.75 -14.86 1.20
CA PHE A 65 8.08 -14.88 0.61
C PHE A 65 8.88 -13.63 0.98
N PHE A 66 8.33 -12.43 0.78
CA PHE A 66 9.01 -11.18 1.12
C PHE A 66 9.18 -11.00 2.63
N GLY A 67 8.21 -11.40 3.46
CA GLY A 67 8.38 -11.42 4.91
C GLY A 67 9.63 -12.18 5.33
N SER A 68 9.80 -13.41 4.81
CA SER A 68 10.99 -14.23 5.09
C SER A 68 12.31 -13.64 4.56
N LEU A 69 12.27 -12.97 3.38
CA LEU A 69 13.45 -12.33 2.80
C LEU A 69 13.91 -11.12 3.62
N ILE A 70 12.96 -10.29 4.07
CA ILE A 70 13.22 -9.11 4.88
C ILE A 70 13.89 -9.51 6.19
N ASP A 71 13.38 -10.54 6.86
CA ASP A 71 13.92 -11.03 8.13
C ASP A 71 15.38 -11.52 8.00
N LYS A 72 15.72 -12.13 6.86
CA LYS A 72 17.07 -12.64 6.56
C LYS A 72 18.01 -11.57 6.01
N THR A 73 17.53 -10.37 5.69
CA THR A 73 18.33 -9.33 5.08
C THR A 73 19.34 -8.74 6.07
N LYS A 74 20.60 -8.67 5.63
CA LYS A 74 21.67 -8.01 6.36
C LYS A 74 22.27 -6.93 5.47
N SER A 75 22.04 -5.66 5.78
CA SER A 75 22.58 -4.54 5.00
C SER A 75 23.04 -3.39 5.90
N ARG A 76 23.83 -2.47 5.32
CA ARG A 76 24.26 -1.25 6.02
C ARG A 76 23.10 -0.32 6.36
N LEU A 77 22.00 -0.41 5.64
CA LEU A 77 20.79 0.37 5.90
C LEU A 77 19.87 -0.27 6.96
N GLY A 78 20.08 -1.54 7.31
CA GLY A 78 19.22 -2.33 8.17
C GLY A 78 18.53 -3.48 7.42
N LYS A 79 17.48 -4.07 8.01
CA LYS A 79 16.73 -5.19 7.43
C LYS A 79 15.61 -4.72 6.50
N ALA A 80 14.79 -3.78 6.96
CA ALA A 80 13.58 -3.33 6.27
C ALA A 80 13.82 -2.15 5.31
N ARG A 81 14.66 -1.18 5.68
CA ARG A 81 14.88 0.05 4.92
C ARG A 81 15.32 -0.16 3.47
N PRO A 82 16.21 -1.09 3.12
CA PRO A 82 16.58 -1.31 1.71
C PRO A 82 15.40 -1.81 0.88
N TRP A 83 14.53 -2.66 1.43
CA TRP A 83 13.34 -3.15 0.74
C TRP A 83 12.31 -2.05 0.49
N MET A 84 12.15 -1.12 1.46
CA MET A 84 11.33 0.07 1.24
C MET A 84 11.88 0.93 0.10
N LEU A 85 13.18 1.19 0.08
CA LEU A 85 13.80 2.07 -0.90
C LEU A 85 13.76 1.48 -2.31
N TYR A 86 14.29 0.27 -2.48
CA TYR A 86 14.36 -0.38 -3.79
C TYR A 86 13.00 -0.89 -4.26
N GLY A 87 12.15 -1.38 -3.36
CA GLY A 87 10.79 -1.77 -3.68
C GLY A 87 9.99 -0.59 -4.27
N TYR A 88 10.13 0.60 -3.71
CA TYR A 88 9.39 1.75 -4.22
C TYR A 88 9.89 2.24 -5.60
N ILE A 89 11.15 2.04 -5.94
CA ILE A 89 11.63 2.31 -7.31
C ILE A 89 10.88 1.41 -8.31
N GLY A 90 10.74 0.14 -7.98
CA GLY A 90 9.94 -0.78 -8.78
C GLY A 90 8.46 -0.38 -8.87
N CYS A 91 7.86 0.07 -7.75
CA CYS A 91 6.49 0.62 -7.74
C CYS A 91 6.36 1.82 -8.68
N ALA A 92 7.29 2.76 -8.64
CA ALA A 92 7.25 3.95 -9.47
C ALA A 92 7.32 3.62 -10.97
N VAL A 93 8.23 2.72 -11.36
CA VAL A 93 8.38 2.29 -12.75
C VAL A 93 7.14 1.54 -13.25
N THR A 94 6.65 0.59 -12.47
CA THR A 94 5.48 -0.22 -12.85
C THR A 94 4.19 0.58 -12.82
N LEU A 95 4.06 1.57 -11.92
CA LEU A 95 2.92 2.49 -11.92
C LEU A 95 2.86 3.27 -13.23
N VAL A 96 3.96 3.84 -13.67
CA VAL A 96 4.04 4.54 -14.96
C VAL A 96 3.75 3.59 -16.11
N ALA A 97 4.27 2.35 -16.08
CA ALA A 97 4.03 1.36 -17.11
C ALA A 97 2.53 1.01 -17.27
N ILE A 98 1.77 0.92 -16.16
CA ILE A 98 0.32 0.65 -16.21
C ILE A 98 -0.43 1.77 -16.96
N PHE A 99 -0.06 3.04 -16.76
CA PHE A 99 -0.71 4.18 -17.40
C PHE A 99 -0.02 4.64 -18.71
N ALA A 100 0.92 3.85 -19.21
CA ALA A 100 1.65 4.11 -20.45
C ALA A 100 1.52 2.96 -21.46
N ILE A 101 0.34 2.34 -21.53
CA ILE A 101 0.07 1.26 -22.50
C ILE A 101 0.12 1.85 -23.92
N PRO A 102 0.95 1.31 -24.84
CA PRO A 102 1.01 1.79 -26.20
C PRO A 102 -0.30 1.53 -26.95
N ALA A 103 -0.81 2.55 -27.64
CA ALA A 103 -2.08 2.45 -28.36
C ALA A 103 -2.00 1.63 -29.67
N ASP A 104 -0.81 1.47 -30.22
CA ASP A 104 -0.51 0.74 -31.44
C ASP A 104 -0.36 -0.77 -31.25
N MET A 105 -0.37 -1.24 -29.99
CA MET A 105 -0.38 -2.67 -29.68
C MET A 105 -1.74 -3.29 -29.93
N GLY A 106 -1.75 -4.53 -30.43
CA GLY A 106 -2.98 -5.31 -30.48
C GLY A 106 -3.60 -5.55 -29.10
N GLU A 107 -4.91 -5.71 -29.04
CA GLU A 107 -5.71 -5.82 -27.82
C GLU A 107 -5.15 -6.87 -26.84
N PHE A 108 -4.77 -8.05 -27.33
CA PHE A 108 -4.16 -9.10 -26.49
C PHE A 108 -2.85 -8.65 -25.86
N ALA A 109 -2.01 -7.93 -26.58
CA ALA A 109 -0.74 -7.43 -26.07
C ALA A 109 -0.96 -6.33 -25.00
N GLN A 110 -2.01 -5.51 -25.13
CA GLN A 110 -2.40 -4.53 -24.12
C GLN A 110 -2.87 -5.19 -22.82
N TYR A 111 -3.68 -6.27 -22.90
CA TYR A 111 -4.05 -7.05 -21.70
C TYR A 111 -2.83 -7.70 -21.04
N ALA A 112 -1.93 -8.28 -21.83
CA ALA A 112 -0.71 -8.90 -21.31
C ALA A 112 0.21 -7.87 -20.65
N TRP A 113 0.39 -6.71 -21.28
CA TRP A 113 1.15 -5.58 -20.71
C TRP A 113 0.58 -5.13 -19.37
N PHE A 114 -0.73 -4.87 -19.35
CA PHE A 114 -1.42 -4.50 -18.10
C PHE A 114 -1.24 -5.55 -17.01
N PHE A 115 -1.51 -6.82 -17.33
CA PHE A 115 -1.42 -7.90 -16.35
C PHE A 115 -0.02 -8.06 -15.77
N ILE A 116 1.02 -7.99 -16.59
CA ILE A 116 2.41 -8.09 -16.14
C ILE A 116 2.77 -6.88 -15.27
N ALA A 117 2.50 -5.67 -15.75
CA ALA A 117 2.83 -4.44 -15.02
C ALA A 117 2.07 -4.35 -13.68
N TYR A 118 0.77 -4.68 -13.68
CA TYR A 118 -0.09 -4.68 -12.50
C TYR A 118 0.32 -5.73 -11.46
N THR A 119 0.64 -6.95 -11.91
CA THR A 119 1.08 -8.03 -11.03
C THR A 119 2.47 -7.73 -10.45
N LEU A 120 3.42 -7.25 -11.25
CA LEU A 120 4.72 -6.82 -10.75
C LEU A 120 4.60 -5.69 -9.72
N LEU A 121 3.73 -4.72 -9.99
CA LEU A 121 3.51 -3.63 -9.05
C LEU A 121 2.97 -4.17 -7.73
N ASN A 122 1.85 -4.87 -7.73
CA ASN A 122 1.16 -5.28 -6.49
C ASN A 122 1.90 -6.42 -5.80
N ALA A 123 2.08 -7.56 -6.48
CA ALA A 123 2.59 -8.78 -5.88
C ALA A 123 4.10 -8.77 -5.60
N VAL A 124 4.88 -7.88 -6.22
CA VAL A 124 6.33 -7.85 -6.01
C VAL A 124 6.75 -6.55 -5.30
N PHE A 125 6.64 -5.43 -5.98
CA PHE A 125 7.26 -4.19 -5.50
C PHE A 125 6.50 -3.54 -4.36
N TYR A 126 5.18 -3.45 -4.47
CA TYR A 126 4.33 -2.88 -3.42
C TYR A 126 4.31 -3.76 -2.18
N THR A 127 4.18 -5.08 -2.34
CA THR A 127 4.28 -6.06 -1.25
C THR A 127 5.60 -5.96 -0.53
N ALA A 128 6.74 -5.96 -1.24
CA ALA A 128 8.06 -5.83 -0.64
C ALA A 128 8.22 -4.53 0.15
N ASN A 129 7.76 -3.39 -0.42
CA ASN A 129 7.80 -2.10 0.24
C ASN A 129 6.90 -2.05 1.48
N ASN A 130 5.65 -2.50 1.37
CA ASN A 130 4.64 -2.38 2.42
C ASN A 130 4.92 -3.30 3.62
N ILE A 131 5.39 -4.53 3.39
CA ILE A 131 5.79 -5.45 4.46
C ILE A 131 7.00 -4.88 5.20
N ALA A 132 8.01 -4.40 4.47
CA ALA A 132 9.18 -3.77 5.07
C ALA A 132 8.82 -2.53 5.88
N TYR A 133 7.94 -1.68 5.35
CA TYR A 133 7.44 -0.50 6.04
C TYR A 133 6.71 -0.84 7.34
N SER A 134 5.88 -1.87 7.33
CA SER A 134 5.17 -2.34 8.53
C SER A 134 6.13 -2.96 9.56
N ALA A 135 7.10 -3.77 9.11
CA ALA A 135 8.13 -4.35 9.98
C ALA A 135 9.01 -3.27 10.63
N LEU A 136 9.28 -2.18 9.92
CA LEU A 136 10.14 -1.10 10.41
C LEU A 136 9.62 -0.48 11.72
N THR A 137 8.30 -0.46 11.96
CA THR A 137 7.72 0.01 13.23
C THR A 137 8.28 -0.73 14.44
N ALA A 138 8.46 -2.05 14.32
CA ALA A 138 9.00 -2.88 15.39
C ALA A 138 10.53 -2.76 15.52
N LEU A 139 11.21 -2.43 14.41
CA LEU A 139 12.67 -2.37 14.35
C LEU A 139 13.26 -1.04 14.84
N VAL A 140 12.47 0.04 14.91
CA VAL A 140 12.97 1.38 15.27
C VAL A 140 12.70 1.78 16.71
N THR A 141 11.77 1.11 17.41
CA THR A 141 11.45 1.42 18.80
C THR A 141 10.86 0.22 19.55
N LYS A 142 11.21 0.08 20.84
CA LYS A 142 10.56 -0.85 21.77
C LYS A 142 9.42 -0.20 22.54
N ASN A 143 9.31 1.13 22.50
CA ASN A 143 8.32 1.88 23.26
C ASN A 143 6.94 1.74 22.61
N SER A 144 5.99 1.12 23.33
CA SER A 144 4.62 0.89 22.84
C SER A 144 3.88 2.19 22.50
N LYS A 145 4.08 3.26 23.28
CA LYS A 145 3.45 4.55 22.99
C LYS A 145 3.97 5.18 21.70
N GLU A 146 5.26 5.03 21.41
CA GLU A 146 5.85 5.52 20.16
C GLU A 146 5.30 4.74 18.96
N ARG A 147 5.13 3.41 19.07
CA ARG A 147 4.50 2.59 18.01
C ARG A 147 3.08 3.03 17.70
N VAL A 148 2.29 3.30 18.75
CA VAL A 148 0.92 3.82 18.57
C VAL A 148 0.94 5.18 17.87
N GLN A 149 1.81 6.10 18.30
CA GLN A 149 1.94 7.41 17.65
C GLN A 149 2.37 7.30 16.18
N MET A 150 3.32 6.42 15.87
CA MET A 150 3.71 6.13 14.48
C MET A 150 2.52 5.65 13.65
N GLY A 151 1.72 4.74 14.21
CA GLY A 151 0.48 4.26 13.59
C GLY A 151 -0.53 5.39 13.34
N SER A 152 -0.73 6.28 14.32
CA SER A 152 -1.63 7.43 14.17
C SER A 152 -1.20 8.35 13.03
N TYR A 153 0.09 8.70 12.93
CA TYR A 153 0.60 9.50 11.81
C TYR A 153 0.41 8.79 10.46
N ARG A 154 0.62 7.48 10.42
CA ARG A 154 0.36 6.66 9.21
C ARG A 154 -1.08 6.81 8.75
N PHE A 155 -2.06 6.62 9.64
CA PHE A 155 -3.48 6.74 9.29
C PHE A 155 -3.86 8.14 8.83
N ILE A 156 -3.39 9.19 9.51
CA ILE A 156 -3.64 10.58 9.09
C ILE A 156 -3.15 10.80 7.66
N PHE A 157 -1.91 10.43 7.36
CA PHE A 157 -1.36 10.59 6.01
C PHE A 157 -2.05 9.71 4.97
N ALA A 158 -2.39 8.45 5.32
CA ALA A 158 -3.08 7.54 4.42
C ALA A 158 -4.44 8.10 3.97
N PHE A 159 -5.29 8.48 4.93
CA PHE A 159 -6.62 9.01 4.63
C PHE A 159 -6.56 10.36 3.91
N SER A 160 -5.69 11.27 4.37
CA SER A 160 -5.52 12.57 3.71
C SER A 160 -5.07 12.41 2.26
N THR A 161 -4.12 11.53 2.00
CA THR A 161 -3.63 11.27 0.64
C THR A 161 -4.69 10.62 -0.23
N SER A 162 -5.42 9.65 0.29
CA SER A 162 -6.52 9.00 -0.46
C SER A 162 -7.59 10.03 -0.88
N LEU A 163 -7.97 10.94 0.02
CA LEU A 163 -8.91 12.02 -0.30
C LEU A 163 -8.37 12.95 -1.40
N LEU A 164 -7.11 13.37 -1.28
CA LEU A 164 -6.50 14.25 -2.28
C LEU A 164 -6.43 13.58 -3.65
N ILE A 165 -5.96 12.33 -3.70
CA ILE A 165 -5.87 11.56 -4.96
C ILE A 165 -7.26 11.40 -5.59
N GLN A 166 -8.27 11.00 -4.83
CA GLN A 166 -9.62 10.80 -5.36
C GLN A 166 -10.27 12.11 -5.84
N SER A 167 -9.98 13.24 -5.17
CA SER A 167 -10.57 14.51 -5.49
C SER A 167 -9.89 15.24 -6.65
N LEU A 168 -8.57 15.10 -6.77
CA LEU A 168 -7.78 15.96 -7.67
C LEU A 168 -7.37 15.27 -8.98
N THR A 169 -7.36 13.93 -9.03
CA THR A 169 -6.75 13.20 -10.16
C THR A 169 -7.42 13.51 -11.49
N ILE A 170 -8.75 13.51 -11.56
CA ILE A 170 -9.46 13.77 -12.83
C ILE A 170 -9.14 15.18 -13.34
N GLY A 171 -9.22 16.20 -12.47
CA GLY A 171 -8.86 17.57 -12.85
C GLY A 171 -7.40 17.71 -13.30
N PHE A 172 -6.48 16.98 -12.68
CA PHE A 172 -5.08 16.94 -13.12
C PHE A 172 -4.91 16.26 -14.48
N VAL A 173 -5.61 15.16 -14.73
CA VAL A 173 -5.58 14.49 -16.04
C VAL A 173 -6.09 15.42 -17.13
N GLU A 174 -7.19 16.12 -16.91
CA GLU A 174 -7.75 17.10 -17.85
C GLU A 174 -6.78 18.27 -18.07
N TRP A 175 -6.23 18.82 -17.01
CA TRP A 175 -5.26 19.92 -17.08
C TRP A 175 -3.97 19.54 -17.83
N MET A 176 -3.56 18.27 -17.76
CA MET A 176 -2.39 17.72 -18.47
C MET A 176 -2.70 17.31 -19.91
N GLY A 177 -3.85 17.70 -20.46
CA GLY A 177 -4.23 17.47 -21.86
C GLY A 177 -5.18 16.31 -22.08
N GLY A 178 -5.65 15.65 -21.03
CA GLY A 178 -6.61 14.54 -21.10
C GLY A 178 -6.08 13.29 -21.80
N GLY A 179 -6.98 12.33 -22.04
CA GLY A 179 -6.67 11.08 -22.75
C GLY A 179 -5.46 10.31 -22.18
N ALA A 180 -4.87 9.44 -22.97
CA ALA A 180 -3.74 8.60 -22.55
C ALA A 180 -2.49 9.43 -22.12
N ALA A 181 -2.27 10.57 -22.77
CA ALA A 181 -1.14 11.45 -22.42
C ALA A 181 -1.30 12.08 -21.03
N GLY A 182 -2.51 12.57 -20.71
CA GLY A 182 -2.84 13.13 -19.39
C GLY A 182 -2.66 12.09 -18.29
N TRP A 183 -3.21 10.88 -18.47
CA TRP A 183 -3.06 9.79 -17.51
C TRP A 183 -1.60 9.41 -17.26
N ARG A 184 -0.82 9.26 -18.32
CA ARG A 184 0.62 8.96 -18.22
C ARG A 184 1.39 10.05 -17.49
N THR A 185 1.11 11.32 -17.79
CA THR A 185 1.79 12.45 -17.14
C THR A 185 1.46 12.49 -15.65
N VAL A 186 0.20 12.31 -15.26
CA VAL A 186 -0.21 12.25 -13.85
C VAL A 186 0.43 11.06 -13.13
N ALA A 187 0.51 9.89 -13.78
CA ALA A 187 1.19 8.72 -13.22
C ALA A 187 2.68 8.99 -12.97
N ILE A 188 3.37 9.69 -13.87
CA ILE A 188 4.78 10.10 -13.69
C ILE A 188 4.91 11.05 -12.50
N ILE A 189 4.06 12.07 -12.40
CA ILE A 189 4.08 13.04 -11.30
C ILE A 189 3.88 12.30 -9.97
N TYR A 190 2.89 11.42 -9.87
CA TYR A 190 2.61 10.65 -8.68
C TYR A 190 3.75 9.68 -8.33
N ALA A 191 4.35 9.04 -9.32
CA ALA A 191 5.51 8.17 -9.12
C ALA A 191 6.71 8.94 -8.53
N VAL A 192 6.99 10.14 -9.04
CA VAL A 192 8.09 11.01 -8.56
C VAL A 192 7.81 11.51 -7.15
N ILE A 193 6.59 12.01 -6.88
CA ILE A 193 6.20 12.46 -5.54
C ILE A 193 6.32 11.30 -4.54
N GLY A 194 5.76 10.15 -4.88
CA GLY A 194 5.80 8.97 -4.03
C GLY A 194 7.24 8.50 -3.76
N LEU A 195 8.10 8.49 -4.78
CA LEU A 195 9.51 8.11 -4.61
C LEU A 195 10.25 9.08 -3.68
N ALA A 196 10.02 10.38 -3.82
CA ALA A 196 10.63 11.40 -2.96
C ALA A 196 10.17 11.22 -1.50
N VAL A 197 8.87 11.09 -1.27
CA VAL A 197 8.29 10.95 0.08
C VAL A 197 8.67 9.61 0.72
N ASN A 198 8.66 8.50 -0.04
CA ASN A 198 9.14 7.21 0.46
C ASN A 198 10.62 7.29 0.88
N THR A 199 11.44 7.97 0.10
CA THR A 199 12.86 8.19 0.43
C THR A 199 13.00 8.98 1.73
N ILE A 200 12.23 10.07 1.92
CA ILE A 200 12.19 10.82 3.17
C ILE A 200 11.80 9.92 4.34
N SER A 201 10.75 9.10 4.17
CA SER A 201 10.30 8.17 5.20
C SER A 201 11.39 7.17 5.61
N VAL A 202 12.07 6.57 4.64
CA VAL A 202 13.18 5.60 4.86
C VAL A 202 14.32 6.22 5.68
N PHE A 203 14.68 7.47 5.40
CA PHE A 203 15.80 8.14 6.07
C PHE A 203 15.41 8.90 7.33
N SER A 204 14.12 9.06 7.61
CA SER A 204 13.63 9.74 8.82
C SER A 204 13.87 8.93 10.11
N VAL A 205 14.00 7.61 9.99
CA VAL A 205 14.21 6.69 11.12
C VAL A 205 15.40 5.77 10.86
N LYS A 206 15.97 5.23 11.95
CA LYS A 206 17.07 4.27 11.90
C LYS A 206 16.69 3.04 12.70
N GLU A 207 16.94 1.87 12.15
CA GLU A 207 16.74 0.59 12.85
C GLU A 207 17.68 0.47 14.04
N LEU A 208 17.18 -0.11 15.14
CA LEU A 208 17.96 -0.39 16.32
C LEU A 208 18.93 -1.56 16.05
N PRO A 209 20.10 -1.57 16.72
CA PRO A 209 21.00 -2.71 16.68
C PRO A 209 20.30 -3.99 17.15
N GLU A 210 20.69 -5.15 16.59
CA GLU A 210 20.12 -6.45 16.97
C GLU A 210 20.28 -6.75 18.47
N GLU A 211 21.40 -6.35 19.06
CA GLU A 211 21.67 -6.49 20.49
C GLU A 211 20.63 -5.76 21.35
N GLU A 212 20.22 -4.57 20.94
CA GLU A 212 19.20 -3.78 21.64
C GLU A 212 17.79 -4.35 21.38
N LEU A 213 17.52 -4.89 20.19
CA LEU A 213 16.22 -5.52 19.87
C LEU A 213 15.98 -6.79 20.69
N ASN A 214 17.00 -7.59 20.94
CA ASN A 214 16.91 -8.90 21.60
C ASN A 214 17.17 -8.86 23.12
N ASP A 215 17.23 -7.67 23.78
CA ASP A 215 17.54 -7.50 25.21
C ASP A 215 18.82 -8.23 25.64
N GLY A 216 19.83 -8.33 24.77
CA GLY A 216 21.06 -9.05 25.03
C GLY A 216 20.91 -10.58 25.16
N LYS A 217 19.71 -11.13 24.94
CA LYS A 217 19.54 -12.58 24.77
C LYS A 217 20.08 -12.96 23.41
N ALA A 218 20.98 -13.95 23.39
CA ALA A 218 21.38 -14.58 22.14
C ALA A 218 20.12 -14.90 21.35
N ALA A 219 20.16 -14.63 20.03
CA ALA A 219 19.05 -14.95 19.13
C ALA A 219 18.51 -16.33 19.54
N ALA A 220 17.20 -16.36 19.89
CA ALA A 220 16.57 -17.62 20.24
C ALA A 220 16.95 -18.60 19.12
N THR A 221 17.54 -19.73 19.52
CA THR A 221 17.91 -20.80 18.61
C THR A 221 16.87 -20.92 17.53
N ASP A 222 17.29 -20.84 16.26
CA ASP A 222 16.44 -21.08 15.08
C ASP A 222 15.79 -22.47 15.21
N GLU A 223 14.78 -22.60 16.06
CA GLU A 223 13.90 -23.76 15.99
C GLU A 223 13.17 -23.62 14.67
N LYS A 224 13.59 -24.44 13.72
CA LYS A 224 12.98 -24.53 12.39
C LYS A 224 11.59 -25.13 12.53
N TYR A 225 10.61 -24.32 12.88
CA TYR A 225 9.20 -24.73 12.79
C TYR A 225 8.85 -24.98 11.32
N SER A 226 8.20 -26.12 11.06
CA SER A 226 7.54 -26.34 9.79
C SER A 226 6.46 -25.24 9.60
N LEU A 227 6.25 -24.77 8.36
CA LEU A 227 5.18 -23.81 8.05
C LEU A 227 3.80 -24.27 8.56
N ILE A 228 3.57 -25.60 8.57
CA ILE A 228 2.33 -26.21 9.06
C ILE A 228 2.23 -26.06 10.58
N ASP A 229 3.33 -26.28 11.32
CA ASP A 229 3.34 -26.18 12.79
C ASP A 229 3.23 -24.73 13.23
N ALA A 230 3.89 -23.81 12.51
CA ALA A 230 3.72 -22.37 12.72
C ALA A 230 2.26 -21.95 12.48
N GLY A 231 1.61 -22.43 11.42
CA GLY A 231 0.19 -22.20 11.16
C GLY A 231 -0.72 -22.72 12.29
N LYS A 232 -0.49 -23.95 12.77
CA LYS A 232 -1.25 -24.49 13.90
C LYS A 232 -1.12 -23.64 15.17
N LEU A 233 0.09 -23.20 15.50
CA LEU A 233 0.37 -22.32 16.63
C LEU A 233 -0.39 -21.00 16.53
N LEU A 234 -0.43 -20.38 15.34
CA LEU A 234 -1.18 -19.14 15.10
C LEU A 234 -2.68 -19.33 15.32
N PHE A 235 -3.29 -20.38 14.74
CA PHE A 235 -4.72 -20.63 14.88
C PHE A 235 -5.12 -21.12 16.28
N THR A 236 -4.19 -21.62 17.09
CA THR A 236 -4.43 -21.95 18.51
C THR A 236 -4.47 -20.70 19.39
N ASN A 237 -3.86 -19.59 18.95
CA ASN A 237 -3.85 -18.33 19.67
C ASN A 237 -5.17 -17.58 19.47
N LYS A 238 -6.03 -17.53 20.50
CA LYS A 238 -7.33 -16.85 20.45
C LYS A 238 -7.25 -15.37 20.04
N TYR A 239 -6.19 -14.67 20.44
CA TYR A 239 -6.02 -13.26 20.09
C TYR A 239 -5.71 -13.08 18.61
N TYR A 240 -4.92 -13.99 18.03
CA TYR A 240 -4.66 -14.00 16.60
C TYR A 240 -5.95 -14.26 15.81
N VAL A 241 -6.74 -15.25 16.22
CA VAL A 241 -8.02 -15.55 15.58
C VAL A 241 -9.00 -14.37 15.67
N MET A 242 -9.07 -13.68 16.82
CA MET A 242 -9.89 -12.47 16.98
C MET A 242 -9.44 -11.36 16.00
N ILE A 243 -8.14 -11.13 15.83
CA ILE A 243 -7.61 -10.15 14.87
C ILE A 243 -7.98 -10.55 13.45
N CYS A 244 -7.85 -11.83 13.09
CA CYS A 244 -8.23 -12.31 11.75
C CYS A 244 -9.72 -12.09 11.47
N VAL A 245 -10.60 -12.42 12.43
CA VAL A 245 -12.04 -12.19 12.28
C VAL A 245 -12.34 -10.69 12.13
N THR A 246 -11.72 -9.84 12.95
CA THR A 246 -11.89 -8.40 12.87
C THR A 246 -11.45 -7.88 11.49
N TYR A 247 -10.32 -8.38 10.97
CA TYR A 247 -9.83 -7.99 9.66
C TYR A 247 -10.79 -8.42 8.53
N ILE A 248 -11.34 -9.63 8.60
CA ILE A 248 -12.34 -10.10 7.62
C ILE A 248 -13.59 -9.21 7.65
N LEU A 249 -14.11 -8.89 8.83
CA LEU A 249 -15.27 -8.00 8.98
C LEU A 249 -14.97 -6.60 8.43
N GLN A 250 -13.77 -6.09 8.65
CA GLN A 250 -13.33 -4.82 8.09
C GLN A 250 -13.26 -4.86 6.55
N GLN A 251 -12.80 -5.94 5.95
CA GLN A 251 -12.78 -6.06 4.49
C GLN A 251 -14.19 -6.13 3.89
N ILE A 252 -15.11 -6.83 4.55
CA ILE A 252 -16.52 -6.84 4.16
C ILE A 252 -17.12 -5.42 4.22
N TYR A 253 -16.87 -4.70 5.32
CA TYR A 253 -17.29 -3.30 5.45
C TYR A 253 -16.73 -2.41 4.35
N THR A 254 -15.44 -2.52 4.05
CA THR A 254 -14.79 -1.77 2.97
C THR A 254 -15.39 -2.10 1.60
N ALA A 255 -15.67 -3.38 1.34
CA ALA A 255 -16.32 -3.81 0.10
C ALA A 255 -17.72 -3.19 -0.03
N MET A 256 -18.50 -3.17 1.05
CA MET A 256 -19.83 -2.52 1.07
C MET A 256 -19.73 -1.01 0.78
N LEU A 257 -18.75 -0.31 1.35
CA LEU A 257 -18.53 1.11 1.06
C LEU A 257 -18.17 1.36 -0.40
N ASN A 258 -17.33 0.50 -0.99
CA ASN A 258 -16.95 0.61 -2.40
C ASN A 258 -18.15 0.38 -3.35
N MET A 259 -19.18 -0.34 -2.93
CA MET A 259 -20.43 -0.46 -3.67
C MET A 259 -21.30 0.81 -3.61
N GLY A 260 -21.00 1.74 -2.71
CA GLY A 260 -21.78 2.96 -2.50
C GLY A 260 -21.92 3.82 -3.78
N ILE A 261 -20.87 3.86 -4.62
CA ILE A 261 -20.94 4.59 -5.89
C ILE A 261 -22.02 4.02 -6.82
N TYR A 262 -22.13 2.70 -6.92
CA TYR A 262 -23.14 2.03 -7.74
C TYR A 262 -24.54 2.32 -7.20
N TYR A 263 -24.74 2.30 -5.89
CA TYR A 263 -26.00 2.65 -5.25
C TYR A 263 -26.42 4.08 -5.60
N MET A 264 -25.50 5.03 -5.51
CA MET A 264 -25.78 6.43 -5.81
C MET A 264 -26.05 6.67 -7.31
N THR A 265 -25.31 5.99 -8.17
CA THR A 265 -25.47 6.11 -9.62
C THR A 265 -26.76 5.45 -10.11
N TYR A 266 -27.05 4.23 -9.69
CA TYR A 266 -28.13 3.42 -10.28
C TYR A 266 -29.43 3.42 -9.47
N ILE A 267 -29.39 3.70 -8.17
CA ILE A 267 -30.57 3.73 -7.29
C ILE A 267 -30.99 5.16 -7.01
N LEU A 268 -30.04 6.05 -6.68
CA LEU A 268 -30.35 7.45 -6.39
C LEU A 268 -30.22 8.36 -7.62
N PHE A 269 -29.76 7.84 -8.75
CA PHE A 269 -29.58 8.56 -10.01
C PHE A 269 -28.78 9.88 -9.87
N ASN A 270 -27.85 9.91 -8.91
CA ASN A 270 -27.03 11.09 -8.64
C ASN A 270 -25.64 10.67 -8.13
N GLU A 271 -24.69 10.53 -9.05
CA GLU A 271 -23.30 10.14 -8.75
C GLU A 271 -22.54 11.17 -7.89
N ASN A 272 -22.93 12.45 -7.95
CA ASN A 272 -22.31 13.50 -7.15
C ASN A 272 -22.49 13.30 -5.64
N LEU A 273 -23.52 12.56 -5.22
CA LEU A 273 -23.71 12.20 -3.82
C LEU A 273 -22.59 11.32 -3.26
N TYR A 274 -21.88 10.59 -4.12
CA TYR A 274 -20.74 9.77 -3.67
C TYR A 274 -19.60 10.61 -3.08
N GLY A 275 -19.35 11.77 -3.63
CA GLY A 275 -18.38 12.73 -3.07
C GLY A 275 -18.76 13.11 -1.63
N VAL A 276 -20.01 13.56 -1.42
CA VAL A 276 -20.52 13.93 -0.08
C VAL A 276 -20.45 12.75 0.89
N PHE A 277 -20.84 11.56 0.44
CA PHE A 277 -20.76 10.33 1.21
C PHE A 277 -19.33 9.99 1.61
N SER A 278 -18.38 10.09 0.68
CA SER A 278 -16.96 9.85 0.94
C SER A 278 -16.40 10.82 1.98
N TRP A 279 -16.74 12.09 1.90
CA TRP A 279 -16.36 13.09 2.90
C TRP A 279 -16.96 12.78 4.27
N ALA A 280 -18.26 12.44 4.34
CA ALA A 280 -18.94 12.11 5.58
C ALA A 280 -18.31 10.91 6.32
N ILE A 281 -17.76 9.94 5.59
CA ILE A 281 -17.10 8.76 6.18
C ILE A 281 -15.65 9.06 6.57
N ASN A 282 -14.91 9.75 5.70
CA ASN A 282 -13.47 9.89 5.90
C ASN A 282 -13.09 11.00 6.90
N ILE A 283 -13.88 12.07 7.03
CA ILE A 283 -13.59 13.14 8.00
C ILE A 283 -13.55 12.61 9.45
N PRO A 284 -14.55 11.85 9.94
CA PRO A 284 -14.49 11.28 11.29
C PRO A 284 -13.28 10.36 11.50
N LEU A 285 -12.88 9.60 10.48
CA LEU A 285 -11.71 8.71 10.55
C LEU A 285 -10.37 9.46 10.66
N ILE A 286 -10.29 10.69 10.15
CA ILE A 286 -9.09 11.53 10.26
C ILE A 286 -9.02 12.17 11.67
N ILE A 287 -10.15 12.45 12.27
CA ILE A 287 -10.24 13.14 13.57
C ILE A 287 -10.11 12.17 14.74
N ALA A 288 -10.57 10.93 14.60
CA ALA A 288 -10.54 9.88 15.64
C ALA A 288 -9.15 9.31 15.86
#